data_5c949e0dbff0d2940be5f41e0c1d275c
#
_entry.id   5c949e0dbff0d2940be5f41e0c1d275c
#
_cell.length_a   1.000
_cell.length_b   1.000
_cell.length_c   1.000
_cell.angle_alpha   90.00
_cell.angle_beta   90.00
_cell.angle_gamma   90.00
#
_symmetry.space_group_name_H-M   'P 1'
#
loop_
_entity.id
_entity.type
_entity.pdbx_description
1 polymer ?
#
loop_
_entity_poly.entity_id
_entity_poly.type
_entity_poly.pdbx_seq_one_letter_code
_entity_poly.pdbx_strand_id
1 'polypeptide(L)'
;MTNNMKSYPSLENLEGKTVDELMALRQQLREVRDNQRVTIAEENTAKQSELRREGINERRIFDIQLNELKRQLEDIGDKMGAPAMRVKASDIREKISELKYQFNIKVAERDHRDCCLATERVRRQSQSQLDYENAEIEVCKAIRDKNGFSSLGFKQRNGNGEEG
;
A
#
# COMPACT_ATOMS: atom_id res chain seq x y z
N MET A 1 -15.94 0.33 8.91
CA MET A 1 -15.93 1.82 8.97
C MET A 1 -15.17 2.32 7.76
N THR A 2 -15.87 2.92 6.80
CA THR A 2 -15.23 3.56 5.65
C THR A 2 -14.59 4.86 6.16
N ASN A 3 -13.30 4.83 6.41
CA ASN A 3 -12.53 6.04 6.65
C ASN A 3 -12.64 6.91 5.39
N ASN A 4 -13.46 7.96 5.45
CA ASN A 4 -13.57 8.94 4.37
C ASN A 4 -12.23 9.66 4.25
N MET A 5 -11.45 9.26 3.24
CA MET A 5 -10.21 9.94 2.90
C MET A 5 -10.55 11.38 2.51
N LYS A 6 -10.01 12.34 3.24
CA LYS A 6 -10.23 13.77 2.96
C LYS A 6 -9.65 14.12 1.59
N SER A 7 -10.41 14.88 0.82
CA SER A 7 -9.94 15.48 -0.45
C SER A 7 -9.27 16.83 -0.20
N TYR A 8 -8.35 17.20 -1.07
CA TYR A 8 -7.75 18.53 -1.04
C TYR A 8 -8.81 19.61 -1.30
N PRO A 9 -8.73 20.76 -0.60
CA PRO A 9 -9.60 21.89 -0.84
C PRO A 9 -9.38 22.44 -2.25
N SER A 10 -10.41 23.08 -2.81
CA SER A 10 -10.30 23.78 -4.09
C SER A 10 -9.27 24.92 -4.02
N LEU A 11 -8.41 24.99 -5.02
CA LEU A 11 -7.41 26.05 -5.18
C LEU A 11 -7.91 27.18 -6.11
N GLU A 12 -9.22 27.26 -6.32
CA GLU A 12 -9.81 28.31 -7.13
C GLU A 12 -9.69 29.66 -6.44
N ASN A 13 -9.50 30.70 -7.26
CA ASN A 13 -9.50 32.10 -6.81
C ASN A 13 -8.48 32.43 -5.69
N LEU A 14 -7.26 31.91 -5.78
CA LEU A 14 -6.19 32.21 -4.83
C LEU A 14 -5.83 33.71 -4.82
N GLU A 15 -5.95 34.39 -5.96
CA GLU A 15 -5.68 35.82 -6.11
C GLU A 15 -6.63 36.71 -5.29
N GLY A 16 -7.88 36.28 -5.07
CA GLY A 16 -8.88 36.98 -4.28
C GLY A 16 -8.71 36.82 -2.77
N LYS A 17 -7.89 35.87 -2.30
CA LYS A 17 -7.73 35.56 -0.86
C LYS A 17 -6.70 36.48 -0.18
N THR A 18 -6.92 36.75 1.09
CA THR A 18 -5.95 37.43 1.95
C THR A 18 -4.77 36.51 2.30
N VAL A 19 -3.67 37.06 2.81
CA VAL A 19 -2.51 36.28 3.26
C VAL A 19 -2.91 35.32 4.38
N ASP A 20 -3.75 35.75 5.31
CA ASP A 20 -4.21 34.92 6.43
C ASP A 20 -5.06 33.73 5.94
N GLU A 21 -5.94 33.97 4.97
CA GLU A 21 -6.72 32.90 4.32
C GLU A 21 -5.84 31.90 3.55
N LEU A 22 -4.79 32.38 2.88
CA LEU A 22 -3.82 31.53 2.20
C LEU A 22 -2.99 30.70 3.19
N MET A 23 -2.62 31.29 4.32
CA MET A 23 -1.93 30.56 5.40
C MET A 23 -2.84 29.49 6.04
N ALA A 24 -4.11 29.82 6.26
CA ALA A 24 -5.10 28.85 6.73
C ALA A 24 -5.31 27.70 5.72
N LEU A 25 -5.38 28.03 4.43
CA LEU A 25 -5.47 27.04 3.36
C LEU A 25 -4.24 26.12 3.33
N ARG A 26 -3.05 26.68 3.49
CA ARG A 26 -1.81 25.91 3.59
C ARG A 26 -1.83 24.93 4.77
N GLN A 27 -2.36 25.37 5.92
CA GLN A 27 -2.54 24.49 7.08
C GLN A 27 -3.53 23.35 6.78
N GLN A 28 -4.65 23.65 6.12
CA GLN A 28 -5.61 22.63 5.70
C GLN A 28 -5.00 21.60 4.74
N LEU A 29 -4.16 22.02 3.79
CA LEU A 29 -3.45 21.10 2.90
C LEU A 29 -2.59 20.10 3.68
N ARG A 30 -1.87 20.56 4.71
CA ARG A 30 -1.06 19.69 5.58
C ARG A 30 -1.93 18.67 6.32
N GLU A 31 -3.05 19.12 6.89
CA GLU A 31 -3.97 18.24 7.61
C GLU A 31 -4.59 17.17 6.69
N VAL A 32 -4.92 17.54 5.45
CA VAL A 32 -5.42 16.58 4.46
C VAL A 32 -4.34 15.56 4.11
N ARG A 33 -3.12 15.99 3.82
CA ARG A 33 -1.98 15.09 3.55
C ARG A 33 -1.78 14.10 4.69
N ASP A 34 -1.74 14.58 5.93
CA ASP A 34 -1.49 13.75 7.10
C ASP A 34 -2.65 12.75 7.33
N ASN A 35 -3.90 13.19 7.14
CA ASN A 35 -5.06 12.31 7.16
C ASN A 35 -5.00 11.23 6.08
N GLN A 36 -4.69 11.60 4.84
CA GLN A 36 -4.57 10.63 3.73
C GLN A 36 -3.47 9.60 4.02
N ARG A 37 -2.33 10.04 4.54
CA ARG A 37 -1.21 9.15 4.91
C ARG A 37 -1.62 8.12 5.96
N VAL A 38 -2.34 8.55 7.00
CA VAL A 38 -2.85 7.66 8.05
C VAL A 38 -3.87 6.69 7.48
N THR A 39 -4.85 7.20 6.73
CA THR A 39 -5.90 6.36 6.12
C THR A 39 -5.33 5.28 5.20
N ILE A 40 -4.37 5.63 4.33
CA ILE A 40 -3.69 4.66 3.46
C ILE A 40 -2.96 3.59 4.27
N ALA A 41 -2.30 3.98 5.37
CA ALA A 41 -1.59 3.04 6.23
C ALA A 41 -2.54 2.07 6.95
N GLU A 42 -3.65 2.58 7.48
CA GLU A 42 -4.68 1.79 8.18
C GLU A 42 -5.35 0.79 7.24
N GLU A 43 -5.79 1.22 6.06
CA GLU A 43 -6.39 0.35 5.05
C GLU A 43 -5.43 -0.77 4.62
N ASN A 44 -4.16 -0.45 4.43
CA ASN A 44 -3.15 -1.45 4.06
C ASN A 44 -2.92 -2.45 5.20
N THR A 45 -2.84 -1.97 6.45
CA THR A 45 -2.69 -2.83 7.63
C THR A 45 -3.88 -3.77 7.79
N ALA A 46 -5.10 -3.28 7.55
CA ALA A 46 -6.31 -4.11 7.60
C ALA A 46 -6.26 -5.25 6.56
N LYS A 47 -5.93 -4.92 5.30
CA LYS A 47 -5.79 -5.91 4.22
C LYS A 47 -4.69 -6.94 4.48
N GLN A 48 -3.54 -6.49 4.99
CA GLN A 48 -2.46 -7.41 5.39
C GLN A 48 -2.87 -8.34 6.54
N SER A 49 -3.64 -7.82 7.51
CA SER A 49 -4.16 -8.63 8.61
C SER A 49 -5.13 -9.71 8.12
N GLU A 50 -5.95 -9.39 7.12
CA GLU A 50 -6.85 -10.35 6.48
C GLU A 50 -6.07 -11.46 5.76
N LEU A 51 -5.07 -11.10 4.95
CA LEU A 51 -4.18 -12.07 4.28
C LEU A 51 -3.46 -13.01 5.28
N ARG A 52 -3.04 -12.47 6.42
CA ARG A 52 -2.43 -13.30 7.48
C ARG A 52 -3.43 -14.29 8.06
N ARG A 53 -4.68 -13.86 8.31
CA ARG A 53 -5.74 -14.77 8.81
C ARG A 53 -6.07 -15.86 7.80
N GLU A 54 -6.17 -15.52 6.51
CA GLU A 54 -6.31 -16.51 5.44
C GLU A 54 -5.18 -17.53 5.48
N GLY A 55 -3.93 -17.08 5.57
CA GLY A 55 -2.75 -17.95 5.64
C GLY A 55 -2.74 -18.90 6.84
N ILE A 56 -3.17 -18.43 8.01
CA ILE A 56 -3.30 -19.26 9.20
C ILE A 56 -4.36 -20.36 8.98
N ASN A 57 -5.51 -20.00 8.42
CA ASN A 57 -6.59 -20.95 8.15
C ASN A 57 -6.18 -21.99 7.09
N GLU A 58 -5.56 -21.56 6.00
CA GLU A 58 -5.05 -22.45 4.95
C GLU A 58 -4.01 -23.45 5.51
N ARG A 59 -3.09 -22.95 6.34
CA ARG A 59 -2.09 -23.79 7.01
C ARG A 59 -2.74 -24.83 7.90
N ARG A 60 -3.73 -24.42 8.70
CA ARG A 60 -4.47 -25.33 9.57
C ARG A 60 -5.18 -26.45 8.79
N ILE A 61 -5.85 -26.09 7.70
CA ILE A 61 -6.53 -27.08 6.83
C ILE A 61 -5.51 -28.02 6.22
N PHE A 62 -4.40 -27.50 5.71
CA PHE A 62 -3.31 -28.30 5.15
C PHE A 62 -2.75 -29.31 6.18
N ASP A 63 -2.46 -28.85 7.39
CA ASP A 63 -1.90 -29.70 8.46
C ASP A 63 -2.88 -30.81 8.86
N ILE A 64 -4.18 -30.53 8.93
CA ILE A 64 -5.22 -31.53 9.21
C ILE A 64 -5.24 -32.59 8.10
N GLN A 65 -5.29 -32.21 6.84
CA GLN A 65 -5.33 -33.12 5.71
C GLN A 65 -4.05 -33.95 5.58
N LEU A 66 -2.90 -33.31 5.79
CA LEU A 66 -1.61 -33.99 5.76
C LEU A 66 -1.48 -35.04 6.85
N ASN A 67 -1.92 -34.70 8.07
CA ASN A 67 -1.86 -35.64 9.21
C ASN A 67 -2.81 -36.84 8.99
N GLU A 68 -3.98 -36.61 8.43
CA GLU A 68 -4.90 -37.71 8.10
C GLU A 68 -4.31 -38.65 7.04
N LEU A 69 -3.70 -38.12 5.97
CA LEU A 69 -3.04 -38.95 4.95
C LEU A 69 -1.83 -39.71 5.51
N LYS A 70 -1.07 -39.10 6.40
CA LYS A 70 0.06 -39.76 7.08
C LYS A 70 -0.43 -40.92 7.98
N ARG A 71 -1.50 -40.71 8.73
CA ARG A 71 -2.11 -41.75 9.57
C ARG A 71 -2.58 -42.93 8.72
N GLN A 72 -3.24 -42.67 7.60
CA GLN A 72 -3.64 -43.72 6.65
C GLN A 72 -2.44 -44.50 6.10
N LEU A 73 -1.31 -43.82 5.86
CA LEU A 73 -0.08 -44.49 5.42
C LEU A 73 0.54 -45.36 6.51
N GLU A 74 0.53 -44.89 7.78
CA GLU A 74 0.99 -45.65 8.95
C GLU A 74 0.14 -46.92 9.16
N ASP A 75 -1.20 -46.80 9.07
CA ASP A 75 -2.12 -47.94 9.20
C ASP A 75 -1.88 -49.02 8.13
N ILE A 76 -1.31 -48.64 6.98
CA ILE A 76 -0.93 -49.61 5.92
C ILE A 76 0.45 -50.20 6.19
N GLY A 77 1.34 -49.50 6.93
CA GLY A 77 2.73 -49.84 7.11
C GLY A 77 2.94 -51.28 7.55
N ASP A 78 2.13 -51.78 8.50
CA ASP A 78 2.18 -53.14 9.04
C ASP A 78 1.63 -54.23 8.05
N LYS A 79 0.94 -53.78 6.97
CA LYS A 79 0.27 -54.65 6.00
C LYS A 79 0.92 -54.63 4.61
N MET A 80 2.11 -54.04 4.49
CA MET A 80 2.81 -53.82 3.19
C MET A 80 3.20 -55.11 2.44
N GLY A 81 3.07 -56.27 3.06
CA GLY A 81 3.31 -57.54 2.37
C GLY A 81 2.34 -57.86 1.23
N ALA A 82 1.12 -57.31 1.28
CA ALA A 82 0.09 -57.55 0.25
C ALA A 82 0.23 -56.57 -0.94
N PRO A 83 0.19 -57.05 -2.21
CA PRO A 83 0.30 -56.19 -3.38
C PRO A 83 -0.72 -55.04 -3.39
N ALA A 84 -1.98 -55.34 -3.02
CA ALA A 84 -3.04 -54.34 -2.96
C ALA A 84 -2.72 -53.18 -1.96
N MET A 85 -2.01 -53.47 -0.86
CA MET A 85 -1.62 -52.48 0.12
C MET A 85 -0.47 -51.56 -0.37
N ARG A 86 0.43 -52.14 -1.22
CA ARG A 86 1.48 -51.36 -1.89
C ARG A 86 0.89 -50.32 -2.84
N VAL A 87 -0.14 -50.69 -3.61
CA VAL A 87 -0.85 -49.77 -4.51
C VAL A 87 -1.52 -48.66 -3.68
N LYS A 88 -2.26 -48.97 -2.60
CA LYS A 88 -2.87 -47.98 -1.73
C LYS A 88 -1.84 -47.04 -1.11
N ALA A 89 -0.69 -47.54 -0.67
CA ALA A 89 0.38 -46.71 -0.12
C ALA A 89 0.97 -45.76 -1.18
N SER A 90 1.09 -46.21 -2.44
CA SER A 90 1.52 -45.38 -3.57
C SER A 90 0.52 -44.24 -3.83
N ASP A 91 -0.78 -44.54 -3.88
CA ASP A 91 -1.85 -43.56 -4.09
C ASP A 91 -1.88 -42.50 -2.98
N ILE A 92 -1.65 -42.91 -1.71
CA ILE A 92 -1.60 -41.95 -0.60
C ILE A 92 -0.36 -41.06 -0.71
N ARG A 93 0.80 -41.60 -1.09
CA ARG A 93 2.00 -40.79 -1.30
C ARG A 93 1.81 -39.76 -2.44
N GLU A 94 1.14 -40.15 -3.49
CA GLU A 94 0.78 -39.25 -4.59
C GLU A 94 -0.13 -38.12 -4.08
N LYS A 95 -1.19 -38.44 -3.31
CA LYS A 95 -2.08 -37.47 -2.69
C LYS A 95 -1.33 -36.50 -1.74
N ILE A 96 -0.37 -37.01 -0.98
CA ILE A 96 0.48 -36.14 -0.12
C ILE A 96 1.31 -35.20 -0.97
N SER A 97 1.87 -35.67 -2.10
CA SER A 97 2.67 -34.84 -2.99
C SER A 97 1.82 -33.75 -3.64
N GLU A 98 0.64 -34.10 -4.11
CA GLU A 98 -0.32 -33.18 -4.69
C GLU A 98 -0.79 -32.14 -3.67
N LEU A 99 -1.15 -32.57 -2.45
CA LEU A 99 -1.56 -31.68 -1.37
C LEU A 99 -0.45 -30.65 -1.05
N LYS A 100 0.80 -31.07 -0.97
CA LYS A 100 1.95 -30.18 -0.73
C LYS A 100 2.13 -29.20 -1.89
N TYR A 101 2.00 -29.67 -3.12
CA TYR A 101 2.10 -28.82 -4.31
C TYR A 101 1.03 -27.74 -4.31
N GLN A 102 -0.23 -28.13 -4.10
CA GLN A 102 -1.36 -27.19 -4.04
C GLN A 102 -1.21 -26.17 -2.91
N PHE A 103 -0.72 -26.61 -1.75
CA PHE A 103 -0.45 -25.69 -0.64
C PHE A 103 0.65 -24.68 -0.99
N ASN A 104 1.73 -25.11 -1.66
CA ASN A 104 2.81 -24.20 -2.08
C ASN A 104 2.32 -23.16 -3.09
N ILE A 105 1.43 -23.54 -4.01
CA ILE A 105 0.79 -22.58 -4.93
C ILE A 105 0.03 -21.51 -4.14
N LYS A 106 -0.81 -21.89 -3.18
CA LYS A 106 -1.57 -20.96 -2.35
C LYS A 106 -0.66 -20.01 -1.56
N VAL A 107 0.45 -20.52 -1.02
CA VAL A 107 1.46 -19.70 -0.35
C VAL A 107 2.03 -18.66 -1.31
N ALA A 108 2.46 -19.08 -2.49
CA ALA A 108 3.03 -18.20 -3.51
C ALA A 108 2.04 -17.11 -3.97
N GLU A 109 0.77 -17.49 -4.18
CA GLU A 109 -0.30 -16.55 -4.54
C GLU A 109 -0.55 -15.51 -3.43
N ARG A 110 -0.52 -15.93 -2.16
CA ARG A 110 -0.67 -15.03 -1.03
C ARG A 110 0.51 -14.08 -0.89
N ASP A 111 1.73 -14.58 -1.05
CA ASP A 111 2.96 -13.76 -1.01
C ASP A 111 2.95 -12.74 -2.15
N HIS A 112 2.48 -13.12 -3.33
CA HIS A 112 2.28 -12.19 -4.45
C HIS A 112 1.25 -11.11 -4.11
N ARG A 113 0.10 -11.46 -3.52
CA ARG A 113 -0.91 -10.49 -3.08
C ARG A 113 -0.37 -9.52 -2.03
N ASP A 114 0.43 -9.99 -1.08
CA ASP A 114 1.07 -9.12 -0.06
C ASP A 114 2.06 -8.14 -0.71
N CYS A 115 2.85 -8.60 -1.67
CA CYS A 115 3.75 -7.74 -2.45
C CYS A 115 2.98 -6.67 -3.24
N CYS A 116 1.86 -7.03 -3.88
CA CYS A 116 1.01 -6.09 -4.59
C CYS A 116 0.42 -5.02 -3.65
N LEU A 117 -0.01 -5.41 -2.45
CA LEU A 117 -0.51 -4.47 -1.44
C LEU A 117 0.57 -3.49 -0.97
N ALA A 118 1.80 -3.96 -0.77
CA ALA A 118 2.92 -3.10 -0.41
C ALA A 118 3.23 -2.08 -1.52
N THR A 119 3.24 -2.52 -2.77
CA THR A 119 3.46 -1.67 -3.95
C THR A 119 2.36 -0.62 -4.09
N GLU A 120 1.09 -1.02 -3.95
CA GLU A 120 -0.06 -0.12 -4.02
C GLU A 120 -0.02 0.93 -2.91
N ARG A 121 0.36 0.54 -1.70
CA ARG A 121 0.57 1.48 -0.59
C ARG A 121 1.59 2.56 -0.95
N VAL A 122 2.77 2.16 -1.45
CA VAL A 122 3.83 3.10 -1.85
C VAL A 122 3.32 4.03 -2.95
N ARG A 123 2.66 3.49 -3.97
CA ARG A 123 2.09 4.27 -5.06
C ARG A 123 1.10 5.32 -4.56
N ARG A 124 0.16 4.95 -3.71
CA ARG A 124 -0.86 5.85 -3.14
C ARG A 124 -0.23 6.93 -2.26
N GLN A 125 0.77 6.59 -1.44
CA GLN A 125 1.48 7.54 -0.60
C GLN A 125 2.28 8.54 -1.44
N SER A 126 2.95 8.08 -2.50
CA SER A 126 3.69 8.96 -3.42
C SER A 126 2.75 9.90 -4.16
N GLN A 127 1.60 9.42 -4.62
CA GLN A 127 0.60 10.26 -5.29
C GLN A 127 0.06 11.34 -4.34
N SER A 128 -0.34 10.96 -3.12
CA SER A 128 -0.80 11.91 -2.10
C SER A 128 0.25 12.98 -1.78
N GLN A 129 1.52 12.60 -1.74
CA GLN A 129 2.62 13.55 -1.52
C GLN A 129 2.78 14.52 -2.69
N LEU A 130 2.72 14.04 -3.93
CA LEU A 130 2.80 14.89 -5.13
C LEU A 130 1.62 15.85 -5.22
N ASP A 131 0.42 15.40 -4.91
CA ASP A 131 -0.79 16.24 -4.91
C ASP A 131 -0.67 17.35 -3.87
N TYR A 132 -0.13 17.04 -2.68
CA TYR A 132 0.16 18.02 -1.64
C TYR A 132 1.22 19.04 -2.10
N GLU A 133 2.34 18.58 -2.64
CA GLU A 133 3.43 19.45 -3.08
C GLU A 133 2.97 20.42 -4.18
N ASN A 134 2.22 19.94 -5.16
CA ASN A 134 1.65 20.77 -6.21
C ASN A 134 0.71 21.85 -5.63
N ALA A 135 -0.19 21.45 -4.73
CA ALA A 135 -1.10 22.37 -4.07
C ALA A 135 -0.37 23.40 -3.21
N GLU A 136 0.64 22.97 -2.43
CA GLU A 136 1.45 23.86 -1.59
C GLU A 136 2.23 24.88 -2.42
N ILE A 137 2.79 24.48 -3.56
CA ILE A 137 3.51 25.38 -4.48
C ILE A 137 2.58 26.50 -4.94
N GLU A 138 1.36 26.21 -5.36
CA GLU A 138 0.40 27.20 -5.81
C GLU A 138 0.02 28.20 -4.70
N VAL A 139 -0.25 27.69 -3.50
CA VAL A 139 -0.55 28.55 -2.35
C VAL A 139 0.67 29.41 -1.96
N CYS A 140 1.87 28.85 -1.97
CA CYS A 140 3.10 29.60 -1.66
C CYS A 140 3.40 30.69 -2.71
N LYS A 141 3.11 30.44 -3.99
CA LYS A 141 3.20 31.47 -5.03
C LYS A 141 2.23 32.60 -4.74
N ALA A 142 0.96 32.30 -4.46
CA ALA A 142 -0.04 33.31 -4.14
C ALA A 142 0.35 34.17 -2.90
N ILE A 143 0.89 33.56 -1.85
CA ILE A 143 1.41 34.27 -0.67
C ILE A 143 2.56 35.19 -1.06
N ARG A 144 3.50 34.72 -1.88
CA ARG A 144 4.66 35.49 -2.33
C ARG A 144 4.25 36.71 -3.14
N ASP A 145 3.30 36.52 -4.07
CA ASP A 145 2.81 37.60 -4.90
C ASP A 145 2.10 38.70 -4.09
N LYS A 146 1.32 38.30 -3.06
CA LYS A 146 0.68 39.22 -2.10
C LYS A 146 1.68 40.01 -1.28
N ASN A 147 2.80 39.40 -0.92
CA ASN A 147 3.84 40.05 -0.12
C ASN A 147 4.80 40.92 -0.97
N GLY A 148 4.53 41.11 -2.26
CA GLY A 148 5.36 41.92 -3.16
C GLY A 148 6.68 41.27 -3.58
N PHE A 149 6.89 39.96 -3.26
CA PHE A 149 8.00 39.16 -3.76
C PHE A 149 7.64 38.55 -5.12
N SER A 150 7.25 39.36 -6.10
CA SER A 150 7.11 38.85 -7.47
C SER A 150 8.48 38.40 -7.95
N SER A 151 8.52 37.29 -8.70
CA SER A 151 9.73 36.66 -9.26
C SER A 151 10.47 37.51 -10.31
N LEU A 152 10.12 38.80 -10.46
CA LEU A 152 10.70 39.77 -11.36
C LEU A 152 11.58 40.82 -10.66
N GLY A 153 12.02 40.57 -9.45
CA GLY A 153 12.89 41.46 -8.68
C GLY A 153 14.37 41.44 -9.05
N PHE A 154 14.80 40.88 -10.18
CA PHE A 154 16.07 41.27 -10.79
C PHE A 154 15.84 42.49 -11.66
N LYS A 155 15.59 43.66 -11.06
CA LYS A 155 15.92 44.91 -11.71
C LYS A 155 17.43 44.88 -11.97
N GLN A 156 17.81 44.70 -13.25
CA GLN A 156 19.08 45.14 -13.74
C GLN A 156 19.30 46.56 -13.21
N ARG A 157 20.26 46.75 -12.34
CA ARG A 157 20.87 48.06 -12.14
C ARG A 157 21.54 48.41 -13.45
N ASN A 158 20.79 49.06 -14.32
CA ASN A 158 21.40 49.79 -15.42
C ASN A 158 22.28 50.84 -14.80
N GLY A 159 23.58 50.60 -14.85
CA GLY A 159 24.57 51.63 -14.62
C GLY A 159 24.38 52.71 -15.66
N ASN A 160 23.77 53.80 -15.25
CA ASN A 160 24.03 55.06 -15.93
C ASN A 160 25.33 55.57 -15.38
N GLY A 161 26.41 55.28 -16.11
CA GLY A 161 27.60 56.09 -16.05
C GLY A 161 27.25 57.43 -16.70
N GLU A 162 27.09 58.44 -15.86
CA GLU A 162 27.26 59.81 -16.35
C GLU A 162 28.72 60.13 -16.31
N GLU A 163 29.26 60.35 -17.51
CA GLU A 163 30.48 61.08 -17.76
C GLU A 163 30.31 62.55 -17.27
N GLY A 164 31.30 63.03 -16.57
CA GLY A 164 31.47 64.42 -16.21
C GLY A 164 32.88 64.68 -15.69
#